data_508c442bd8fad89ac5e99ccc1e910e1b
#
_entry.id   508c442bd8fad89ac5e99ccc1e910e1b
#
_cell.length_a   1.000
_cell.length_b   1.000
_cell.length_c   1.000
_cell.angle_alpha   90.00
_cell.angle_beta   90.00
_cell.angle_gamma   90.00
#
_symmetry.space_group_name_H-M   'P 1'
#
loop_
_entity.id
_entity.type
_entity.pdbx_description
1 polymer ?
#
loop_
_entity_poly.entity_id
_entity_poly.type
_entity_poly.pdbx_seq_one_letter_code
_entity_poly.pdbx_strand_id
1 'polypeptide(L)'
;MVKTIPVGEALKKENSIIVDTRTPNEYNLDHLPNSINIPIFSNDERVMVGTIYKQVSRDLAIERGVEFFSKNLPNIMKEINKIKNKILIIQCWRGGMRSKALASLLESLDYDVYQLEGGYKAYRAYVREQLSNYKIKS
;
A
#
# COMPACT_ATOMS: atom_id res chain seq x y z
N MET A 1 -12.50 -8.67 8.97
CA MET A 1 -12.07 -7.29 8.72
C MET A 1 -10.56 -7.17 8.85
N VAL A 2 -9.92 -6.49 7.94
CA VAL A 2 -8.46 -6.36 7.93
C VAL A 2 -7.98 -5.57 9.16
N LYS A 3 -6.94 -6.10 9.83
CA LYS A 3 -6.27 -5.40 10.92
C LYS A 3 -5.48 -4.22 10.35
N THR A 4 -5.47 -3.11 11.06
CA THR A 4 -4.63 -1.96 10.72
C THR A 4 -3.47 -1.84 11.69
N ILE A 5 -2.41 -1.14 11.28
CA ILE A 5 -1.23 -0.92 12.10
C ILE A 5 -0.73 0.52 11.91
N PRO A 6 -0.47 1.26 13.01
CA PRO A 6 0.10 2.60 12.89
C PRO A 6 1.53 2.58 12.37
N VAL A 7 1.97 3.67 11.76
CA VAL A 7 3.30 3.79 11.16
C VAL A 7 4.41 3.48 12.16
N GLY A 8 4.35 4.04 13.37
CA GLY A 8 5.38 3.83 14.37
C GLY A 8 5.56 2.35 14.75
N GLU A 9 4.45 1.62 14.88
CA GLU A 9 4.49 0.18 15.16
C GLU A 9 4.97 -0.61 13.94
N ALA A 10 4.52 -0.22 12.74
CA ALA A 10 4.88 -0.90 11.51
C ALA A 10 6.39 -0.88 11.27
N LEU A 11 7.03 0.26 11.53
CA LEU A 11 8.48 0.42 11.34
C LEU A 11 9.30 -0.42 12.32
N LYS A 12 8.72 -0.81 13.45
CA LYS A 12 9.40 -1.60 14.50
C LYS A 12 9.01 -3.07 14.49
N LYS A 13 8.04 -3.47 13.70
CA LYS A 13 7.50 -4.82 13.75
C LYS A 13 8.50 -5.83 13.20
N GLU A 14 8.86 -6.80 14.06
CA GLU A 14 9.79 -7.84 13.70
C GLU A 14 9.16 -8.85 12.74
N ASN A 15 9.98 -9.48 11.93
CA ASN A 15 9.57 -10.51 10.95
C ASN A 15 8.46 -10.02 10.02
N SER A 16 8.53 -8.75 9.63
CA SER A 16 7.55 -8.14 8.75
C SER A 16 8.21 -7.54 7.53
N ILE A 17 7.39 -7.30 6.50
CA ILE A 17 7.81 -6.59 5.30
C ILE A 17 6.70 -5.64 4.88
N ILE A 18 7.08 -4.42 4.52
CA ILE A 18 6.13 -3.42 4.04
C ILE A 18 6.02 -3.56 2.53
N VAL A 19 4.80 -3.79 2.07
CA VAL A 19 4.48 -3.96 0.65
C VAL A 19 3.81 -2.69 0.15
N ASP A 20 4.49 -1.97 -0.72
CA ASP A 20 3.98 -0.75 -1.33
C ASP A 20 3.20 -1.08 -2.59
N THR A 21 1.90 -0.85 -2.57
CA THR A 21 1.02 -1.17 -3.69
C THR A 21 0.83 -0.02 -4.67
N ARG A 22 1.53 1.09 -4.44
CA ARG A 22 1.51 2.23 -5.34
C ARG A 22 2.20 1.88 -6.66
N THR A 23 2.04 2.75 -7.66
CA THR A 23 2.68 2.53 -8.96
C THR A 23 4.20 2.58 -8.84
N PRO A 24 4.92 2.01 -9.82
CA PRO A 24 6.38 2.12 -9.85
C PRO A 24 6.89 3.57 -9.81
N ASN A 25 6.22 4.50 -10.49
CA ASN A 25 6.61 5.91 -10.46
C ASN A 25 6.47 6.51 -9.06
N GLU A 26 5.38 6.24 -8.37
CA GLU A 26 5.19 6.71 -6.99
C GLU A 26 6.29 6.15 -6.07
N TYR A 27 6.54 4.86 -6.18
CA TYR A 27 7.55 4.18 -5.37
C TYR A 27 8.96 4.73 -5.63
N ASN A 28 9.30 4.96 -6.89
CA ASN A 28 10.63 5.45 -7.27
C ASN A 28 10.89 6.88 -6.79
N LEU A 29 9.85 7.69 -6.66
CA LEU A 29 10.02 9.05 -6.14
C LEU A 29 10.40 9.04 -4.67
N ASP A 30 9.76 8.21 -3.88
CA ASP A 30 10.07 8.02 -2.46
C ASP A 30 9.22 6.86 -1.91
N HIS A 31 9.73 6.16 -0.90
CA HIS A 31 9.03 5.04 -0.27
C HIS A 31 9.55 4.81 1.15
N LEU A 32 8.82 4.01 1.92
CA LEU A 32 9.24 3.65 3.27
C LEU A 32 10.52 2.81 3.23
N PRO A 33 11.41 2.97 4.24
CA PRO A 33 12.62 2.15 4.32
C PRO A 33 12.27 0.66 4.34
N ASN A 34 13.04 -0.13 3.61
CA ASN A 34 12.91 -1.59 3.54
C ASN A 34 11.56 -2.07 2.97
N SER A 35 10.81 -1.19 2.33
CA SER A 35 9.60 -1.59 1.63
C SER A 35 9.94 -2.15 0.25
N ILE A 36 9.05 -3.02 -0.25
CA ILE A 36 9.13 -3.51 -1.62
C ILE A 36 7.92 -3.05 -2.39
N ASN A 37 8.06 -2.90 -3.70
CA ASN A 37 6.97 -2.46 -4.55
C ASN A 37 6.30 -3.65 -5.24
N ILE A 38 5.04 -3.87 -4.93
CA ILE A 38 4.18 -4.82 -5.65
C ILE A 38 2.96 -4.02 -6.08
N PRO A 39 3.05 -3.32 -7.21
CA PRO A 39 1.99 -2.39 -7.62
C PRO A 39 0.73 -3.13 -8.03
N ILE A 40 -0.42 -2.60 -7.61
CA ILE A 40 -1.73 -3.09 -8.05
C ILE A 40 -2.01 -2.61 -9.47
N PHE A 41 -1.57 -1.38 -9.77
CA PHE A 41 -1.72 -0.78 -11.10
C PHE A 41 -0.38 -0.40 -11.69
N SER A 42 -0.24 -0.51 -13.01
CA SER A 42 0.85 0.13 -13.72
C SER A 42 0.67 1.66 -13.65
N ASN A 43 1.70 2.41 -14.07
CA ASN A 43 1.61 3.86 -14.13
C ASN A 43 0.45 4.32 -15.01
N ASP A 44 0.30 3.74 -16.18
CA ASP A 44 -0.77 4.10 -17.12
C ASP A 44 -2.15 3.73 -16.58
N GLU A 45 -2.28 2.56 -15.97
CA GLU A 45 -3.54 2.12 -15.38
C GLU A 45 -3.99 3.06 -14.27
N ARG A 46 -3.06 3.50 -13.44
CA ARG A 46 -3.36 4.44 -12.35
C ARG A 46 -3.86 5.78 -12.88
N VAL A 47 -3.23 6.28 -13.95
CA VAL A 47 -3.67 7.51 -14.62
C VAL A 47 -5.08 7.34 -15.16
N MET A 48 -5.36 6.22 -15.80
CA MET A 48 -6.68 5.93 -16.37
C MET A 48 -7.77 5.87 -15.29
N VAL A 49 -7.53 5.12 -14.21
CA VAL A 49 -8.49 5.02 -13.11
C VAL A 49 -8.71 6.38 -12.45
N GLY A 50 -7.65 7.14 -12.22
CA GLY A 50 -7.74 8.48 -11.64
C GLY A 50 -8.52 9.46 -12.52
N THR A 51 -8.33 9.38 -13.82
CA THR A 51 -9.05 10.23 -14.78
C THR A 51 -10.54 9.91 -14.77
N ILE A 52 -10.89 8.64 -14.80
CA ILE A 52 -12.31 8.21 -14.73
C ILE A 52 -12.94 8.69 -13.41
N TYR A 53 -12.22 8.55 -12.31
CA TYR A 53 -12.71 8.99 -11.00
C TYR A 53 -13.05 10.48 -10.98
N LYS A 54 -12.19 11.31 -11.56
CA LYS A 54 -12.35 12.76 -11.54
C LYS A 54 -13.35 13.27 -12.59
N GLN A 55 -13.38 12.65 -13.76
CA GLN A 55 -14.11 13.19 -14.92
C GLN A 55 -15.40 12.47 -15.25
N VAL A 56 -15.59 11.25 -14.79
CA VAL A 56 -16.78 10.45 -15.11
C VAL A 56 -17.54 10.10 -13.83
N SER A 57 -17.09 9.10 -13.10
CA SER A 57 -17.74 8.72 -11.84
C SER A 57 -16.83 7.83 -11.01
N ARG A 58 -17.11 7.83 -9.69
CA ARG A 58 -16.44 6.92 -8.75
C ARG A 58 -16.76 5.46 -9.09
N ASP A 59 -18.00 5.16 -9.44
CA ASP A 59 -18.42 3.78 -9.69
C ASP A 59 -17.73 3.18 -10.92
N LEU A 60 -17.60 3.95 -11.99
CA LEU A 60 -16.87 3.50 -13.18
C LEU A 60 -15.38 3.37 -12.93
N ALA A 61 -14.81 4.24 -12.09
CA ALA A 61 -13.41 4.11 -11.69
C ALA A 61 -13.16 2.82 -10.91
N ILE A 62 -14.06 2.48 -10.00
CA ILE A 62 -13.97 1.22 -9.22
C ILE A 62 -14.07 0.02 -10.17
N GLU A 63 -15.03 0.03 -11.09
CA GLU A 63 -15.20 -1.05 -12.05
C GLU A 63 -13.94 -1.28 -12.89
N ARG A 64 -13.36 -0.21 -13.41
CA ARG A 64 -12.12 -0.30 -14.18
C ARG A 64 -10.94 -0.74 -13.30
N GLY A 65 -10.88 -0.23 -12.08
CA GLY A 65 -9.85 -0.64 -11.12
C GLY A 65 -9.91 -2.12 -10.79
N VAL A 66 -11.10 -2.68 -10.64
CA VAL A 66 -11.28 -4.11 -10.40
C VAL A 66 -10.81 -4.93 -11.61
N GLU A 67 -11.10 -4.47 -12.82
CA GLU A 67 -10.61 -5.14 -14.03
C GLU A 67 -9.08 -5.21 -14.07
N PHE A 68 -8.41 -4.09 -13.79
CA PHE A 68 -6.95 -4.03 -13.75
C PHE A 68 -6.39 -4.88 -12.61
N PHE A 69 -6.99 -4.83 -11.43
CA PHE A 69 -6.57 -5.64 -10.31
C PHE A 69 -6.67 -7.12 -10.64
N SER A 70 -7.79 -7.55 -11.23
CA SER A 70 -7.99 -8.94 -11.63
C SER A 70 -6.95 -9.38 -12.66
N LYS A 71 -6.66 -8.53 -13.64
CA LYS A 71 -5.65 -8.82 -14.66
C LYS A 71 -4.26 -8.98 -14.06
N ASN A 72 -3.92 -8.12 -13.10
CA ASN A 72 -2.59 -8.09 -12.51
C ASN A 72 -2.43 -9.08 -11.35
N LEU A 73 -3.53 -9.61 -10.82
CA LEU A 73 -3.53 -10.42 -9.60
C LEU A 73 -2.63 -11.67 -9.67
N PRO A 74 -2.59 -12.44 -10.76
CA PRO A 74 -1.69 -13.59 -10.80
C PRO A 74 -0.23 -13.22 -10.57
N ASN A 75 0.23 -12.12 -11.15
CA ASN A 75 1.60 -11.65 -10.96
C ASN A 75 1.83 -11.12 -9.55
N ILE A 76 0.84 -10.40 -9.01
CA ILE A 76 0.87 -9.91 -7.62
C ILE A 76 1.02 -11.08 -6.67
N MET A 77 0.22 -12.13 -6.83
CA MET A 77 0.27 -13.30 -5.95
C MET A 77 1.59 -14.05 -6.07
N LYS A 78 2.18 -14.08 -7.26
CA LYS A 78 3.49 -14.69 -7.47
C LYS A 78 4.56 -13.96 -6.63
N GLU A 79 4.52 -12.64 -6.60
CA GLU A 79 5.46 -11.86 -5.79
C GLU A 79 5.18 -12.00 -4.28
N ILE A 80 3.91 -12.00 -3.89
CA ILE A 80 3.50 -12.19 -2.49
C ILE A 80 3.98 -13.56 -1.98
N ASN A 81 3.87 -14.60 -2.78
CA ASN A 81 4.27 -15.95 -2.37
C ASN A 81 5.77 -16.05 -2.04
N LYS A 82 6.60 -15.18 -2.59
CA LYS A 82 8.03 -15.15 -2.25
C LYS A 82 8.31 -14.69 -0.82
N ILE A 83 7.35 -14.00 -0.20
CA ILE A 83 7.49 -13.40 1.13
C ILE A 83 6.41 -13.85 2.11
N LYS A 84 5.69 -14.91 1.80
CA LYS A 84 4.51 -15.35 2.57
C LYS A 84 4.82 -15.81 3.99
N ASN A 85 6.08 -16.09 4.31
CA ASN A 85 6.51 -16.49 5.63
C ASN A 85 6.71 -15.31 6.59
N LYS A 86 6.53 -14.09 6.10
CA LYS A 86 6.63 -12.87 6.90
C LYS A 86 5.27 -12.26 7.13
N ILE A 87 5.19 -11.39 8.15
CA ILE A 87 4.00 -10.57 8.37
C ILE A 87 4.00 -9.49 7.29
N LEU A 88 2.91 -9.38 6.55
CA LEU A 88 2.80 -8.45 5.44
C LEU A 88 2.09 -7.17 5.89
N ILE A 89 2.71 -6.02 5.64
CA ILE A 89 2.11 -4.73 5.93
C ILE A 89 1.87 -4.03 4.61
N ILE A 90 0.61 -3.95 4.21
CA ILE A 90 0.21 -3.45 2.89
C ILE A 90 -0.08 -1.96 2.98
N GLN A 91 0.52 -1.17 2.10
CA GLN A 91 0.30 0.28 2.10
C GLN A 91 0.11 0.83 0.70
N CYS A 92 -0.63 1.94 0.62
CA CYS A 92 -0.75 2.78 -0.56
C CYS A 92 -0.66 4.25 -0.13
N TRP A 93 -1.19 5.18 -0.93
CA TRP A 93 -1.00 6.61 -0.63
C TRP A 93 -1.62 7.04 0.70
N ARG A 94 -2.89 6.66 0.95
CA ARG A 94 -3.65 7.11 2.14
C ARG A 94 -4.31 5.98 2.92
N GLY A 95 -3.89 4.73 2.70
CA GLY A 95 -4.59 3.60 3.30
C GLY A 95 -5.97 3.37 2.69
N GLY A 96 -6.12 3.69 1.41
CA GLY A 96 -7.38 3.60 0.69
C GLY A 96 -7.61 2.24 0.03
N MET A 97 -8.36 2.27 -1.09
CA MET A 97 -8.86 1.04 -1.72
C MET A 97 -7.78 0.12 -2.26
N ARG A 98 -6.66 0.65 -2.78
CA ARG A 98 -5.59 -0.20 -3.32
C ARG A 98 -5.04 -1.14 -2.25
N SER A 99 -4.61 -0.61 -1.11
CA SER A 99 -4.07 -1.43 -0.04
C SER A 99 -5.14 -2.27 0.65
N LYS A 100 -6.35 -1.73 0.81
CA LYS A 100 -7.46 -2.46 1.43
C LYS A 100 -7.88 -3.67 0.61
N ALA A 101 -7.95 -3.52 -0.72
CA ALA A 101 -8.35 -4.61 -1.61
C ALA A 101 -7.37 -5.79 -1.50
N LEU A 102 -6.07 -5.50 -1.59
CA LEU A 102 -5.07 -6.57 -1.50
C LEU A 102 -5.01 -7.15 -0.09
N ALA A 103 -4.99 -6.30 0.94
CA ALA A 103 -4.93 -6.78 2.32
C ALA A 103 -6.14 -7.64 2.68
N SER A 104 -7.34 -7.25 2.24
CA SER A 104 -8.56 -8.03 2.50
C SER A 104 -8.52 -9.39 1.81
N LEU A 105 -8.05 -9.43 0.57
CA LEU A 105 -7.90 -10.69 -0.15
C LEU A 105 -6.90 -11.61 0.56
N LEU A 106 -5.74 -11.08 0.93
CA LEU A 106 -4.71 -11.87 1.60
C LEU A 106 -5.18 -12.38 2.96
N GLU A 107 -5.92 -11.57 3.71
CA GLU A 107 -6.50 -12.01 4.98
C GLU A 107 -7.47 -13.16 4.76
N SER A 108 -8.31 -13.08 3.72
CA SER A 108 -9.26 -14.15 3.41
C SER A 108 -8.57 -15.46 3.00
N LEU A 109 -7.32 -15.36 2.57
CA LEU A 109 -6.50 -16.53 2.18
C LEU A 109 -5.55 -16.97 3.31
N ASP A 110 -5.78 -16.50 4.54
CA ASP A 110 -5.06 -16.87 5.76
C ASP A 110 -3.61 -16.40 5.82
N TYR A 111 -3.27 -15.35 5.09
CA TYR A 111 -1.98 -14.66 5.26
C TYR A 111 -2.01 -13.82 6.54
N ASP A 112 -0.86 -13.67 7.19
CA ASP A 112 -0.72 -12.75 8.31
C ASP A 112 -0.46 -11.35 7.75
N VAL A 113 -1.49 -10.51 7.76
CA VAL A 113 -1.47 -9.24 7.02
C VAL A 113 -2.09 -8.11 7.83
N TYR A 114 -1.51 -6.92 7.67
CA TYR A 114 -2.03 -5.66 8.19
C TYR A 114 -2.12 -4.66 7.05
N GLN A 115 -3.04 -3.70 7.19
CA GLN A 115 -3.05 -2.51 6.36
C GLN A 115 -2.40 -1.35 7.12
N LEU A 116 -1.47 -0.65 6.50
CA LEU A 116 -0.82 0.51 7.13
C LEU A 116 -1.80 1.66 7.26
N GLU A 117 -2.03 2.12 8.48
CA GLU A 117 -2.92 3.23 8.77
C GLU A 117 -2.43 4.52 8.10
N GLY A 118 -3.29 5.12 7.27
CA GLY A 118 -2.99 6.37 6.58
C GLY A 118 -1.96 6.28 5.47
N GLY A 119 -1.38 5.12 5.22
CA GLY A 119 -0.47 4.87 4.11
C GLY A 119 0.78 5.73 4.10
N TYR A 120 1.32 5.97 2.90
CA TYR A 120 2.54 6.76 2.70
C TYR A 120 2.41 8.19 3.25
N LYS A 121 1.24 8.79 3.12
CA LYS A 121 1.00 10.14 3.64
C LYS A 121 1.19 10.19 5.17
N ALA A 122 0.72 9.18 5.88
CA ALA A 122 0.93 9.08 7.34
C ALA A 122 2.40 8.88 7.69
N TYR A 123 3.13 8.12 6.89
CA TYR A 123 4.57 7.96 7.07
C TYR A 123 5.30 9.30 6.96
N ARG A 124 4.97 10.12 5.96
CA ARG A 124 5.58 11.44 5.81
C ARG A 124 5.31 12.34 7.00
N ALA A 125 4.07 12.33 7.50
CA ALA A 125 3.71 13.09 8.70
C ALA A 125 4.49 12.62 9.92
N TYR A 126 4.62 11.30 10.09
CA TYR A 126 5.39 10.69 11.17
C TYR A 126 6.86 11.13 11.14
N VAL A 127 7.50 11.09 9.96
CA VAL A 127 8.90 11.51 9.80
C VAL A 127 9.07 12.98 10.16
N ARG A 128 8.18 13.85 9.71
CA ARG A 128 8.22 15.28 10.03
C ARG A 128 8.12 15.51 11.55
N GLU A 129 7.23 14.79 12.21
CA GLU A 129 7.07 14.88 13.66
C GLU A 129 8.33 14.45 14.38
N GLN A 130 8.95 13.35 13.98
CA GLN A 130 10.18 12.85 14.57
C GLN A 130 11.33 13.85 14.39
N LEU A 131 11.45 14.45 13.22
CA LEU A 131 12.46 15.47 12.96
C LEU A 131 12.24 16.73 13.80
N SER A 132 11.00 17.18 13.96
CA SER A 132 10.67 18.33 14.80
C SER A 132 11.03 18.07 16.26
N ASN A 133 10.70 16.89 16.77
CA ASN A 133 11.03 16.50 18.14
C ASN A 133 12.54 16.44 18.35
N TYR A 134 13.27 15.94 17.38
CA TYR A 134 14.73 15.88 17.43
C TYR A 134 15.34 17.27 17.51
N LYS A 135 14.87 18.23 16.69
CA LYS A 135 15.35 19.61 16.69
C LYS A 135 15.06 20.32 18.00
N ILE A 136 13.90 20.07 18.60
CA ILE A 136 13.53 20.70 19.87
C ILE A 136 14.41 20.19 21.02
N LYS A 137 14.83 18.93 20.98
CA LYS A 137 15.69 18.33 22.00
C LYS A 137 17.15 18.72 21.87
N SER A 138 17.54 19.19 20.72
CA SER A 138 18.92 19.62 20.48
C SER A 138 19.07 21.13 20.68
#